data_23aeca427a52c8d28af6dd0e230ebe14
#
_entry.id   23aeca427a52c8d28af6dd0e230ebe14
#
_cell.length_a   1.000
_cell.length_b   1.000
_cell.length_c   1.000
_cell.angle_alpha   90.00
_cell.angle_beta   90.00
_cell.angle_gamma   90.00
#
_symmetry.space_group_name_H-M   'P 1'
#
loop_
_entity.id
_entity.type
_entity.pdbx_description
1 polymer ?
#
loop_
_entity_poly.entity_id
_entity_poly.type
_entity_poly.pdbx_seq_one_letter_code
_entity_poly.pdbx_strand_id
1 'polypeptide(L)'
;MFILNIFVIFITIYFVTNFIGMNMNPFKFGTVVDEPYFFNRKKELARIAAVLESHNHLTIISPRRYGKTSLIKKALSQSPSPNIFLDMQLVLTPEDFAAQLLKRAYRISPFNRMKNIIKSFRIIPSISLNPSTGEIDIHFRADNNSSTYPLEDTLNLIEKLGSEKKRITVALDEFQEIFRLDKNIDSMLRSVMQNHKNINYILAGSSESMMRNIFENKKSPFYHFASIMYLGLLPEKEFYPFLRERFSTLTDKSESLSSDILEVSTCHPYYTQQLASFAWDTIRSEGYTEDTVKKAFEEILQNNDNNYERLWQSFKGTEMKVLAGMADSDLEPLSKEFSYAYHTGASSTVYSALQRLAEKGIVVRHKKSYAIDDPFFKRWIVIRRER
;
A
#
# COMPACT_ATOMS: atom_id res chain seq x y z
N MET A 1 -31.25 33.42 -29.19
CA MET A 1 -31.83 32.94 -27.91
C MET A 1 -31.30 31.57 -27.47
N PHE A 2 -31.11 30.58 -28.36
CA PHE A 2 -30.58 29.24 -28.01
C PHE A 2 -29.11 29.22 -27.52
N ILE A 3 -28.26 30.02 -28.14
CA ILE A 3 -26.80 30.08 -27.78
C ILE A 3 -26.58 30.73 -26.40
N LEU A 4 -27.40 31.72 -26.04
CA LEU A 4 -27.31 32.39 -24.74
C LEU A 4 -27.72 31.45 -23.59
N ASN A 5 -28.67 30.58 -23.78
CA ASN A 5 -29.08 29.58 -22.80
C ASN A 5 -28.04 28.50 -22.59
N ILE A 6 -27.33 28.06 -23.63
CA ILE A 6 -26.24 27.09 -23.52
C ILE A 6 -25.06 27.69 -22.74
N PHE A 7 -24.72 28.96 -22.98
CA PHE A 7 -23.65 29.66 -22.28
C PHE A 7 -23.95 29.86 -20.78
N VAL A 8 -25.20 30.20 -20.44
CA VAL A 8 -25.66 30.31 -19.05
C VAL A 8 -25.64 28.96 -18.35
N ILE A 9 -26.07 27.89 -19.02
CA ILE A 9 -26.00 26.52 -18.47
C ILE A 9 -24.56 26.11 -18.24
N PHE A 10 -23.63 26.36 -19.17
CA PHE A 10 -22.22 26.07 -18.99
C PHE A 10 -21.57 26.86 -17.84
N ILE A 11 -21.88 28.16 -17.74
CA ILE A 11 -21.41 29.01 -16.64
C ILE A 11 -22.01 28.54 -15.31
N THR A 12 -23.30 28.21 -15.27
CA THR A 12 -23.93 27.69 -14.05
C THR A 12 -23.36 26.34 -13.63
N ILE A 13 -23.17 25.41 -14.56
CA ILE A 13 -22.52 24.12 -14.29
C ILE A 13 -21.07 24.36 -13.83
N TYR A 14 -20.31 25.23 -14.47
CA TYR A 14 -18.96 25.59 -14.08
C TYR A 14 -18.88 26.20 -12.68
N PHE A 15 -19.79 27.13 -12.35
CA PHE A 15 -19.89 27.72 -11.00
C PHE A 15 -20.36 26.69 -9.96
N VAL A 16 -21.36 25.88 -10.26
CA VAL A 16 -21.88 24.85 -9.35
C VAL A 16 -20.83 23.75 -9.13
N THR A 17 -20.14 23.29 -10.16
CA THR A 17 -19.06 22.29 -9.99
C THR A 17 -17.86 22.84 -9.25
N ASN A 18 -17.46 24.10 -9.48
CA ASN A 18 -16.43 24.75 -8.69
C ASN A 18 -16.87 25.03 -7.25
N PHE A 19 -18.10 25.46 -7.03
CA PHE A 19 -18.65 25.71 -5.69
C PHE A 19 -18.81 24.42 -4.87
N ILE A 20 -19.24 23.33 -5.50
CA ILE A 20 -19.27 21.98 -4.88
C ILE A 20 -17.84 21.47 -4.66
N GLY A 21 -16.92 21.66 -5.60
CA GLY A 21 -15.51 21.28 -5.47
C GLY A 21 -14.77 22.08 -4.38
N MET A 22 -15.07 23.35 -4.19
CA MET A 22 -14.51 24.19 -3.11
C MET A 22 -15.00 23.77 -1.71
N ASN A 23 -16.08 23.00 -1.62
CA ASN A 23 -16.67 22.57 -0.35
C ASN A 23 -16.31 21.16 0.08
N MET A 24 -15.66 20.36 -0.76
CA MET A 24 -15.23 19.00 -0.41
C MET A 24 -13.86 19.01 0.28
N ASN A 25 -13.71 18.18 1.30
CA ASN A 25 -12.42 17.96 1.95
C ASN A 25 -11.42 17.39 0.93
N PRO A 26 -10.30 18.10 0.64
CA PRO A 26 -9.34 17.69 -0.40
C PRO A 26 -8.34 16.65 0.08
N PHE A 27 -8.50 16.11 1.29
CA PHE A 27 -7.64 15.12 1.89
C PHE A 27 -8.36 13.78 2.00
N LYS A 28 -7.66 12.69 1.68
CA LYS A 28 -8.23 11.35 1.67
C LYS A 28 -7.27 10.35 2.30
N PHE A 29 -7.78 9.55 3.24
CA PHE A 29 -7.02 8.52 3.94
C PHE A 29 -7.85 7.25 4.11
N GLY A 30 -7.24 6.12 4.47
CA GLY A 30 -7.91 4.85 4.76
C GLY A 30 -8.39 4.07 3.52
N THR A 31 -8.23 4.62 2.32
CA THR A 31 -8.62 3.98 1.06
C THR A 31 -7.50 4.10 0.02
N VAL A 32 -7.67 3.42 -1.11
CA VAL A 32 -6.82 3.66 -2.28
C VAL A 32 -7.04 5.09 -2.78
N VAL A 33 -5.96 5.82 -2.94
CA VAL A 33 -5.97 7.24 -3.33
C VAL A 33 -5.69 7.36 -4.83
N ASP A 34 -6.55 8.08 -5.52
CA ASP A 34 -6.49 8.42 -6.95
C ASP A 34 -6.60 9.94 -7.15
N GLU A 35 -6.59 10.44 -8.38
CA GLU A 35 -6.82 11.86 -8.64
C GLU A 35 -8.21 12.32 -8.14
N PRO A 36 -8.33 13.54 -7.57
CA PRO A 36 -7.29 14.57 -7.39
C PRO A 36 -6.49 14.44 -6.07
N TYR A 37 -6.67 13.35 -5.33
CA TYR A 37 -6.11 13.14 -4.00
C TYR A 37 -4.72 12.50 -4.01
N PHE A 38 -4.34 11.85 -5.14
CA PHE A 38 -3.02 11.25 -5.29
C PHE A 38 -1.97 12.34 -5.39
N PHE A 39 -1.01 12.29 -4.48
CA PHE A 39 0.02 13.31 -4.40
C PHE A 39 1.41 12.72 -4.60
N ASN A 40 2.20 13.42 -5.45
CA ASN A 40 3.62 13.18 -5.64
C ASN A 40 3.99 11.79 -6.22
N ARG A 41 5.12 11.22 -5.74
CA ARG A 41 5.69 9.94 -6.23
C ARG A 41 6.12 9.97 -7.69
N LYS A 42 6.47 11.14 -8.23
CA LYS A 42 6.86 11.30 -9.64
C LYS A 42 8.06 10.42 -10.02
N LYS A 43 9.04 10.29 -9.12
CA LYS A 43 10.25 9.48 -9.33
C LYS A 43 9.91 8.00 -9.35
N GLU A 44 9.07 7.57 -8.42
CA GLU A 44 8.63 6.18 -8.32
C GLU A 44 7.74 5.81 -9.51
N LEU A 45 6.82 6.68 -9.92
CA LEU A 45 6.00 6.50 -11.12
C LEU A 45 6.87 6.38 -12.39
N ALA A 46 7.86 7.26 -12.56
CA ALA A 46 8.79 7.20 -13.69
C ALA A 46 9.61 5.89 -13.70
N ARG A 47 10.03 5.43 -12.50
CA ARG A 47 10.73 4.14 -12.37
C ARG A 47 9.85 2.95 -12.72
N ILE A 48 8.59 2.95 -12.29
CA ILE A 48 7.63 1.91 -12.67
C ILE A 48 7.40 1.96 -14.18
N ALA A 49 7.17 3.12 -14.77
CA ALA A 49 6.98 3.27 -16.22
C ALA A 49 8.16 2.70 -17.00
N ALA A 50 9.40 3.02 -16.62
CA ALA A 50 10.61 2.48 -17.24
C ALA A 50 10.69 0.94 -17.15
N VAL A 51 10.24 0.35 -16.04
CA VAL A 51 10.16 -1.12 -15.91
C VAL A 51 9.09 -1.70 -16.83
N LEU A 52 7.94 -1.06 -16.94
CA LEU A 52 6.84 -1.51 -17.82
C LEU A 52 7.23 -1.46 -19.31
N GLU A 53 8.11 -0.56 -19.69
CA GLU A 53 8.66 -0.44 -21.05
C GLU A 53 9.83 -1.40 -21.31
N SER A 54 10.42 -1.96 -20.28
CA SER A 54 11.57 -2.88 -20.33
C SER A 54 11.13 -4.37 -20.26
N HIS A 55 12.11 -5.30 -20.32
CA HIS A 55 11.90 -6.74 -20.05
C HIS A 55 12.13 -7.11 -18.57
N ASN A 56 12.26 -6.12 -17.70
CA ASN A 56 12.57 -6.35 -16.29
C ASN A 56 11.32 -6.47 -15.43
N HIS A 57 11.51 -6.95 -14.21
CA HIS A 57 10.50 -7.04 -13.19
C HIS A 57 10.83 -6.06 -12.05
N LEU A 58 9.83 -5.71 -11.26
CA LEU A 58 9.97 -4.79 -10.14
C LEU A 58 9.43 -5.40 -8.85
N THR A 59 10.20 -5.27 -7.78
CA THR A 59 9.71 -5.53 -6.42
C THR A 59 9.59 -4.21 -5.68
N ILE A 60 8.43 -3.97 -5.04
CA ILE A 60 8.18 -2.78 -4.23
C ILE A 60 8.03 -3.19 -2.78
N ILE A 61 8.94 -2.72 -1.94
CA ILE A 61 8.97 -3.00 -0.51
C ILE A 61 8.67 -1.71 0.25
N SER A 62 7.67 -1.72 1.10
CA SER A 62 7.36 -0.59 1.97
C SER A 62 6.54 -1.02 3.18
N PRO A 63 6.61 -0.35 4.30
CA PRO A 63 5.68 -0.56 5.39
C PRO A 63 4.22 -0.35 4.95
N ARG A 64 3.28 -0.71 5.80
CA ARG A 64 1.86 -0.45 5.58
C ARG A 64 1.58 1.05 5.52
N ARG A 65 0.53 1.45 4.78
CA ARG A 65 0.05 2.86 4.73
C ARG A 65 1.00 3.87 4.05
N TYR A 66 2.07 3.41 3.37
CA TYR A 66 2.99 4.28 2.61
C TYR A 66 2.50 4.61 1.19
N GLY A 67 1.30 4.17 0.82
CA GLY A 67 0.71 4.45 -0.49
C GLY A 67 1.13 3.51 -1.62
N LYS A 68 1.69 2.33 -1.32
CA LYS A 68 2.15 1.32 -2.28
C LYS A 68 1.06 0.93 -3.30
N THR A 69 -0.12 0.52 -2.83
CA THR A 69 -1.24 0.10 -3.67
C THR A 69 -1.73 1.23 -4.57
N SER A 70 -1.84 2.47 -4.03
CA SER A 70 -2.22 3.66 -4.80
C SER A 70 -1.20 3.97 -5.90
N LEU A 71 0.10 3.87 -5.59
CA LEU A 71 1.19 4.07 -6.54
C LEU A 71 1.12 3.06 -7.70
N ILE A 72 0.95 1.77 -7.39
CA ILE A 72 0.85 0.72 -8.40
C ILE A 72 -0.37 0.95 -9.30
N LYS A 73 -1.55 1.17 -8.71
CA LYS A 73 -2.78 1.41 -9.48
C LYS A 73 -2.68 2.65 -10.36
N LYS A 74 -2.07 3.74 -9.85
CA LYS A 74 -1.80 4.96 -10.64
C LYS A 74 -0.87 4.66 -11.82
N ALA A 75 0.23 3.95 -11.60
CA ALA A 75 1.15 3.58 -12.67
C ALA A 75 0.48 2.69 -13.73
N LEU A 76 -0.32 1.70 -13.31
CA LEU A 76 -1.06 0.82 -14.20
C LEU A 76 -2.12 1.56 -15.02
N SER A 77 -2.82 2.55 -14.43
CA SER A 77 -3.80 3.36 -15.15
C SER A 77 -3.18 4.30 -16.20
N GLN A 78 -1.94 4.68 -16.04
CA GLN A 78 -1.19 5.49 -16.99
C GLN A 78 -0.51 4.67 -18.10
N SER A 79 -0.42 3.35 -17.92
CA SER A 79 0.20 2.45 -18.89
C SER A 79 -0.78 2.07 -20.00
N PRO A 80 -0.37 2.13 -21.27
CA PRO A 80 -1.18 1.62 -22.40
C PRO A 80 -1.23 0.09 -22.47
N SER A 81 -0.38 -0.58 -21.71
CA SER A 81 -0.29 -2.06 -21.69
C SER A 81 -1.42 -2.66 -20.89
N PRO A 82 -2.00 -3.80 -21.33
CA PRO A 82 -2.98 -4.51 -20.53
C PRO A 82 -2.35 -4.95 -19.21
N ASN A 83 -3.14 -4.87 -18.14
CA ASN A 83 -2.64 -5.20 -16.82
C ASN A 83 -3.64 -6.02 -16.00
N ILE A 84 -3.07 -6.80 -15.08
CA ILE A 84 -3.77 -7.60 -14.09
C ILE A 84 -3.24 -7.14 -12.73
N PHE A 85 -4.13 -6.67 -11.86
CA PHE A 85 -3.82 -6.35 -10.47
C PHE A 85 -4.54 -7.35 -9.56
N LEU A 86 -3.81 -7.96 -8.63
CA LEU A 86 -4.36 -8.89 -7.64
C LEU A 86 -3.75 -8.59 -6.26
N ASP A 87 -4.62 -8.47 -5.27
CA ASP A 87 -4.23 -8.43 -3.86
C ASP A 87 -4.20 -9.86 -3.32
N MET A 88 -3.02 -10.32 -2.89
CA MET A 88 -2.80 -11.68 -2.43
C MET A 88 -3.43 -11.97 -1.06
N GLN A 89 -3.84 -10.96 -0.30
CA GLN A 89 -4.61 -11.17 0.95
C GLN A 89 -5.97 -11.82 0.69
N LEU A 90 -6.53 -11.64 -0.50
CA LEU A 90 -7.82 -12.18 -0.90
C LEU A 90 -7.75 -13.62 -1.42
N VAL A 91 -6.55 -14.17 -1.55
CA VAL A 91 -6.30 -15.50 -2.14
C VAL A 91 -6.18 -16.54 -1.03
N LEU A 92 -6.91 -17.66 -1.17
CA LEU A 92 -7.01 -18.66 -0.12
C LEU A 92 -6.23 -19.95 -0.43
N THR A 93 -6.16 -20.33 -1.71
CA THR A 93 -5.47 -21.55 -2.16
C THR A 93 -4.75 -21.31 -3.50
N PRO A 94 -3.83 -22.18 -3.95
CA PRO A 94 -3.23 -22.07 -5.28
C PRO A 94 -4.26 -22.10 -6.42
N GLU A 95 -5.34 -22.88 -6.29
CA GLU A 95 -6.43 -22.95 -7.26
C GLU A 95 -7.25 -21.65 -7.29
N ASP A 96 -7.49 -21.04 -6.12
CA ASP A 96 -8.15 -19.73 -6.04
C ASP A 96 -7.25 -18.66 -6.68
N PHE A 97 -5.94 -18.70 -6.46
CA PHE A 97 -4.99 -17.82 -7.14
C PHE A 97 -5.11 -17.92 -8.67
N ALA A 98 -5.13 -19.15 -9.19
CA ALA A 98 -5.33 -19.41 -10.61
C ALA A 98 -6.67 -18.83 -11.11
N ALA A 99 -7.77 -19.08 -10.38
CA ALA A 99 -9.10 -18.60 -10.71
C ALA A 99 -9.17 -17.07 -10.73
N GLN A 100 -8.59 -16.42 -9.71
CA GLN A 100 -8.54 -14.95 -9.61
C GLN A 100 -7.72 -14.33 -10.75
N LEU A 101 -6.59 -14.91 -11.13
CA LEU A 101 -5.80 -14.46 -12.29
C LEU A 101 -6.58 -14.67 -13.59
N LEU A 102 -7.17 -15.83 -13.77
CA LEU A 102 -7.92 -16.18 -14.97
C LEU A 102 -9.14 -15.28 -15.15
N LYS A 103 -9.89 -14.99 -14.07
CA LYS A 103 -11.02 -14.02 -14.06
C LYS A 103 -10.57 -12.63 -14.55
N ARG A 104 -9.37 -12.17 -14.17
CA ARG A 104 -8.82 -10.89 -14.61
C ARG A 104 -8.29 -10.92 -16.04
N ALA A 105 -7.72 -12.05 -16.46
CA ALA A 105 -7.27 -12.26 -17.83
C ALA A 105 -8.44 -12.17 -18.84
N TYR A 106 -9.64 -12.61 -18.47
CA TYR A 106 -10.85 -12.46 -19.28
C TYR A 106 -11.21 -10.99 -19.56
N ARG A 107 -10.85 -10.06 -18.70
CA ARG A 107 -11.12 -8.63 -18.89
C ARG A 107 -10.18 -7.98 -19.92
N ILE A 108 -9.02 -8.57 -20.17
CA ILE A 108 -7.98 -8.01 -21.04
C ILE A 108 -7.85 -8.74 -22.38
N SER A 109 -8.54 -9.87 -22.57
CA SER A 109 -8.47 -10.66 -23.80
C SER A 109 -9.82 -11.26 -24.20
N PRO A 110 -10.15 -11.31 -25.52
CA PRO A 110 -11.37 -11.94 -25.98
C PRO A 110 -11.46 -13.42 -25.59
N PHE A 111 -12.66 -13.85 -25.19
CA PHE A 111 -12.97 -15.21 -24.74
C PHE A 111 -12.49 -16.28 -25.72
N ASN A 112 -12.75 -16.11 -27.02
CA ASN A 112 -12.40 -17.08 -28.05
C ASN A 112 -10.90 -17.40 -28.12
N ARG A 113 -10.04 -16.40 -27.84
CA ARG A 113 -8.59 -16.60 -27.81
C ARG A 113 -8.17 -17.45 -26.60
N MET A 114 -8.82 -17.26 -25.47
CA MET A 114 -8.53 -18.00 -24.23
C MET A 114 -9.08 -19.42 -24.24
N LYS A 115 -10.26 -19.63 -24.84
CA LYS A 115 -10.95 -20.93 -24.88
C LYS A 115 -10.06 -22.07 -25.42
N ASN A 116 -9.30 -21.80 -26.48
CA ASN A 116 -8.43 -22.80 -27.07
C ASN A 116 -7.23 -23.17 -26.20
N ILE A 117 -6.70 -22.15 -25.44
CA ILE A 117 -5.59 -22.38 -24.51
C ILE A 117 -6.08 -23.12 -23.27
N ILE A 118 -7.26 -22.78 -22.75
CA ILE A 118 -7.86 -23.43 -21.57
C ILE A 118 -8.13 -24.90 -21.80
N LYS A 119 -8.48 -25.29 -23.04
CA LYS A 119 -8.66 -26.71 -23.40
C LYS A 119 -7.39 -27.56 -23.23
N SER A 120 -6.22 -26.93 -23.22
CA SER A 120 -4.93 -27.59 -23.02
C SER A 120 -4.46 -27.59 -21.57
N PHE A 121 -5.27 -27.09 -20.62
CA PHE A 121 -4.94 -27.14 -19.21
C PHE A 121 -4.95 -28.57 -18.69
N ARG A 122 -4.02 -28.88 -17.80
CA ARG A 122 -3.98 -30.18 -17.10
C ARG A 122 -5.24 -30.41 -16.25
N ILE A 123 -5.73 -29.33 -15.64
CA ILE A 123 -7.01 -29.30 -14.90
C ILE A 123 -7.89 -28.20 -15.52
N ILE A 124 -8.94 -28.64 -16.26
CA ILE A 124 -9.84 -27.71 -16.95
C ILE A 124 -10.78 -27.04 -15.92
N PRO A 125 -10.83 -25.69 -15.84
CA PRO A 125 -11.73 -25.02 -14.92
C PRO A 125 -13.19 -25.13 -15.37
N SER A 126 -14.09 -25.18 -14.39
CA SER A 126 -15.50 -24.87 -14.61
C SER A 126 -15.66 -23.36 -14.72
N ILE A 127 -16.28 -22.90 -15.78
CA ILE A 127 -16.52 -21.48 -16.03
C ILE A 127 -18.02 -21.29 -16.16
N SER A 128 -18.61 -20.48 -15.30
CA SER A 128 -20.02 -20.11 -15.30
C SER A 128 -20.18 -18.59 -15.33
N LEU A 129 -21.27 -18.14 -15.92
CA LEU A 129 -21.67 -16.73 -15.89
C LEU A 129 -22.77 -16.59 -14.83
N ASN A 130 -22.58 -15.71 -13.87
CA ASN A 130 -23.61 -15.38 -12.92
C ASN A 130 -24.69 -14.54 -13.62
N PRO A 131 -25.95 -15.03 -13.77
CA PRO A 131 -26.99 -14.33 -14.53
C PRO A 131 -27.41 -13.01 -13.87
N SER A 132 -27.26 -12.90 -12.54
CA SER A 132 -27.71 -11.73 -11.78
C SER A 132 -26.69 -10.58 -11.78
N THR A 133 -25.39 -10.91 -11.79
CA THR A 133 -24.30 -9.91 -11.71
C THR A 133 -23.55 -9.73 -13.03
N GLY A 134 -23.74 -10.65 -14.00
CA GLY A 134 -22.95 -10.69 -15.22
C GLY A 134 -21.48 -11.07 -14.99
N GLU A 135 -21.12 -11.49 -13.79
CA GLU A 135 -19.75 -11.87 -13.46
C GLU A 135 -19.43 -13.29 -13.86
N ILE A 136 -18.19 -13.51 -14.26
CA ILE A 136 -17.66 -14.83 -14.56
C ILE A 136 -17.15 -15.46 -13.27
N ASP A 137 -17.66 -16.64 -12.94
CA ASP A 137 -17.16 -17.48 -11.86
C ASP A 137 -16.32 -18.61 -12.43
N ILE A 138 -15.15 -18.81 -11.84
CA ILE A 138 -14.17 -19.78 -12.27
C ILE A 138 -13.78 -20.65 -11.08
N HIS A 139 -13.92 -21.96 -11.24
CA HIS A 139 -13.58 -22.93 -10.22
C HIS A 139 -12.70 -24.03 -10.81
N PHE A 140 -11.58 -24.32 -10.15
CA PHE A 140 -10.79 -25.51 -10.37
C PHE A 140 -11.22 -26.58 -9.36
N ARG A 141 -11.31 -27.84 -9.82
CA ARG A 141 -11.51 -28.94 -8.87
C ARG A 141 -10.22 -29.15 -8.10
N ALA A 142 -10.34 -29.25 -6.78
CA ALA A 142 -9.21 -29.62 -5.94
C ALA A 142 -8.76 -31.05 -6.30
N ASP A 143 -7.47 -31.21 -6.60
CA ASP A 143 -6.83 -32.50 -6.80
C ASP A 143 -5.67 -32.58 -5.80
N ASN A 144 -5.71 -33.59 -4.93
CA ASN A 144 -4.73 -33.76 -3.84
C ASN A 144 -3.29 -33.96 -4.34
N ASN A 145 -3.09 -34.28 -5.60
CA ASN A 145 -1.76 -34.60 -6.16
C ASN A 145 -1.15 -33.46 -6.99
N SER A 146 -1.86 -32.36 -7.26
CA SER A 146 -1.40 -31.36 -8.23
C SER A 146 -2.05 -29.97 -8.07
N SER A 147 -2.16 -29.49 -6.84
CA SER A 147 -2.82 -28.21 -6.52
C SER A 147 -2.22 -26.98 -7.24
N THR A 148 -0.97 -27.06 -7.68
CA THR A 148 -0.28 -25.96 -8.37
C THR A 148 -0.47 -25.94 -9.89
N TYR A 149 -0.92 -27.03 -10.53
CA TYR A 149 -1.08 -27.08 -11.99
C TYR A 149 -2.03 -26.02 -12.55
N PRO A 150 -3.19 -25.72 -11.92
CA PRO A 150 -4.06 -24.64 -12.38
C PRO A 150 -3.35 -23.29 -12.43
N LEU A 151 -2.48 -23.00 -11.45
CA LEU A 151 -1.75 -21.75 -11.36
C LEU A 151 -0.67 -21.67 -12.44
N GLU A 152 0.12 -22.73 -12.64
CA GLU A 152 1.11 -22.80 -13.71
C GLU A 152 0.46 -22.61 -15.09
N ASP A 153 -0.63 -23.36 -15.37
CA ASP A 153 -1.34 -23.29 -16.65
C ASP A 153 -1.93 -21.89 -16.89
N THR A 154 -2.47 -21.23 -15.83
CA THR A 154 -3.01 -19.89 -15.91
C THR A 154 -1.91 -18.85 -16.18
N LEU A 155 -0.75 -18.94 -15.50
CA LEU A 155 0.37 -18.05 -15.74
C LEU A 155 0.90 -18.19 -17.17
N ASN A 156 1.05 -19.43 -17.67
CA ASN A 156 1.43 -19.72 -19.05
C ASN A 156 0.38 -19.26 -20.08
N LEU A 157 -0.92 -19.26 -19.72
CA LEU A 157 -1.96 -18.67 -20.55
C LEU A 157 -1.75 -17.17 -20.68
N ILE A 158 -1.52 -16.46 -19.57
CA ILE A 158 -1.29 -15.00 -19.57
C ILE A 158 -0.05 -14.68 -20.44
N GLU A 159 1.02 -15.48 -20.35
CA GLU A 159 2.19 -15.35 -21.22
C GLU A 159 1.83 -15.43 -22.70
N LYS A 160 1.01 -16.43 -23.09
CA LYS A 160 0.54 -16.61 -24.48
C LYS A 160 -0.42 -15.51 -24.95
N LEU A 161 -1.11 -14.82 -24.04
CA LEU A 161 -1.96 -13.67 -24.37
C LEU A 161 -1.16 -12.42 -24.68
N GLY A 162 0.01 -12.26 -24.07
CA GLY A 162 0.96 -11.20 -24.33
C GLY A 162 1.71 -11.38 -25.66
N SER A 163 2.49 -10.38 -26.01
CA SER A 163 3.45 -10.41 -27.11
C SER A 163 4.61 -9.47 -26.82
N GLU A 164 5.72 -9.60 -27.52
CA GLU A 164 6.89 -8.71 -27.37
C GLU A 164 6.54 -7.22 -27.52
N LYS A 165 5.63 -6.90 -28.45
CA LYS A 165 5.16 -5.52 -28.69
C LYS A 165 4.06 -5.07 -27.73
N LYS A 166 3.36 -5.99 -27.06
CA LYS A 166 2.25 -5.70 -26.16
C LYS A 166 2.29 -6.66 -24.97
N ARG A 167 3.25 -6.39 -24.07
CA ARG A 167 3.38 -7.19 -22.85
C ARG A 167 2.24 -6.94 -21.89
N ILE A 168 1.96 -7.92 -21.05
CA ILE A 168 0.96 -7.84 -19.99
C ILE A 168 1.69 -7.55 -18.69
N THR A 169 1.21 -6.58 -17.92
CA THR A 169 1.71 -6.35 -16.57
C THR A 169 0.88 -7.15 -15.57
N VAL A 170 1.53 -8.00 -14.78
CA VAL A 170 0.92 -8.70 -13.65
C VAL A 170 1.47 -8.11 -12.36
N ALA A 171 0.61 -7.38 -11.64
CA ALA A 171 0.93 -6.76 -10.37
C ALA A 171 0.28 -7.57 -9.23
N LEU A 172 1.11 -8.13 -8.35
CA LEU A 172 0.70 -8.88 -7.17
C LEU A 172 1.02 -8.05 -5.93
N ASP A 173 -0.02 -7.53 -5.28
CA ASP A 173 0.13 -6.80 -4.02
C ASP A 173 0.09 -7.76 -2.83
N GLU A 174 0.77 -7.42 -1.74
CA GLU A 174 0.98 -8.27 -0.56
C GLU A 174 1.55 -9.65 -0.91
N PHE A 175 2.56 -9.66 -1.81
CA PHE A 175 3.15 -10.88 -2.37
C PHE A 175 3.68 -11.86 -1.32
N GLN A 176 4.08 -11.40 -0.14
CA GLN A 176 4.53 -12.28 0.96
C GLN A 176 3.44 -13.27 1.42
N GLU A 177 2.17 -13.02 1.10
CA GLU A 177 1.06 -13.92 1.45
C GLU A 177 1.09 -15.26 0.68
N ILE A 178 1.92 -15.38 -0.36
CA ILE A 178 2.07 -16.65 -1.11
C ILE A 178 2.42 -17.83 -0.21
N PHE A 179 3.20 -17.61 0.86
CA PHE A 179 3.61 -18.67 1.78
C PHE A 179 2.46 -19.23 2.64
N ARG A 180 1.30 -18.56 2.66
CA ARG A 180 0.09 -19.09 3.28
C ARG A 180 -0.59 -20.14 2.40
N LEU A 181 -0.35 -20.08 1.09
CA LEU A 181 -0.99 -20.95 0.12
C LEU A 181 -0.32 -22.33 0.06
N ASP A 182 0.99 -22.34 -0.03
CA ASP A 182 1.82 -23.56 -0.05
C ASP A 182 3.26 -23.23 0.33
N LYS A 183 3.95 -24.16 1.01
CA LYS A 183 5.32 -23.94 1.52
C LYS A 183 6.38 -23.83 0.41
N ASN A 184 6.13 -24.44 -0.75
CA ASN A 184 7.06 -24.51 -1.88
C ASN A 184 6.57 -23.68 -3.08
N ILE A 185 5.56 -22.84 -2.90
CA ILE A 185 4.94 -22.07 -3.98
C ILE A 185 5.92 -21.08 -4.62
N ASP A 186 6.88 -20.57 -3.85
CA ASP A 186 7.92 -19.67 -4.33
C ASP A 186 8.80 -20.33 -5.38
N SER A 187 9.24 -21.56 -5.15
CA SER A 187 10.04 -22.33 -6.09
C SER A 187 9.26 -22.63 -7.39
N MET A 188 7.99 -23.01 -7.27
CA MET A 188 7.12 -23.23 -8.41
C MET A 188 6.91 -21.94 -9.21
N LEU A 189 6.50 -20.84 -8.54
CA LEU A 189 6.30 -19.55 -9.19
C LEU A 189 7.57 -19.09 -9.91
N ARG A 190 8.72 -19.19 -9.25
CA ARG A 190 10.01 -18.81 -9.83
C ARG A 190 10.34 -19.61 -11.09
N SER A 191 10.13 -20.94 -11.06
CA SER A 191 10.40 -21.82 -12.21
C SER A 191 9.55 -21.48 -13.43
N VAL A 192 8.30 -21.05 -13.22
CA VAL A 192 7.37 -20.66 -14.27
C VAL A 192 7.68 -19.24 -14.76
N MET A 193 7.73 -18.27 -13.85
CA MET A 193 7.84 -16.84 -14.17
C MET A 193 9.15 -16.47 -14.86
N GLN A 194 10.27 -17.18 -14.57
CA GLN A 194 11.56 -16.94 -15.23
C GLN A 194 11.58 -17.20 -16.73
N ASN A 195 10.63 -18.00 -17.23
CA ASN A 195 10.52 -18.35 -18.64
C ASN A 195 9.62 -17.38 -19.42
N HIS A 196 8.95 -16.46 -18.75
CA HIS A 196 8.01 -15.53 -19.36
C HIS A 196 8.76 -14.36 -19.99
N LYS A 197 8.46 -14.06 -21.25
CA LYS A 197 9.02 -12.98 -22.05
C LYS A 197 8.01 -11.86 -22.30
N ASN A 198 6.72 -12.19 -22.25
CA ASN A 198 5.62 -11.29 -22.58
C ASN A 198 4.89 -10.76 -21.33
N ILE A 199 5.44 -10.99 -20.14
CA ILE A 199 4.90 -10.50 -18.87
C ILE A 199 5.95 -9.64 -18.14
N ASN A 200 5.53 -8.46 -17.67
CA ASN A 200 6.24 -7.71 -16.65
C ASN A 200 5.59 -7.97 -15.29
N TYR A 201 6.35 -8.39 -14.30
CA TYR A 201 5.87 -8.60 -12.94
C TYR A 201 6.18 -7.39 -12.05
N ILE A 202 5.16 -6.94 -11.30
CA ILE A 202 5.31 -6.03 -10.16
C ILE A 202 4.90 -6.81 -8.92
N LEU A 203 5.87 -7.10 -8.04
CA LEU A 203 5.68 -7.87 -6.82
C LEU A 203 5.82 -6.94 -5.63
N ALA A 204 4.74 -6.65 -4.94
CA ALA A 204 4.74 -5.65 -3.88
C ALA A 204 4.33 -6.25 -2.55
N GLY A 205 4.91 -5.77 -1.45
CA GLY A 205 4.57 -6.26 -0.12
C GLY A 205 4.84 -5.27 0.99
N SER A 206 4.07 -5.42 2.08
CA SER A 206 4.15 -4.55 3.25
C SER A 206 4.95 -5.13 4.42
N SER A 207 5.19 -6.43 4.45
CA SER A 207 6.09 -7.05 5.41
C SER A 207 7.54 -6.95 4.93
N GLU A 208 8.25 -5.89 5.35
CA GLU A 208 9.62 -5.64 4.88
C GLU A 208 10.56 -6.81 5.14
N SER A 209 10.49 -7.44 6.32
CA SER A 209 11.34 -8.58 6.69
C SER A 209 11.09 -9.78 5.78
N MET A 210 9.83 -10.12 5.52
CA MET A 210 9.47 -11.22 4.63
C MET A 210 9.86 -10.92 3.19
N MET A 211 9.57 -9.73 2.69
CA MET A 211 9.92 -9.31 1.33
C MET A 211 11.43 -9.30 1.11
N ARG A 212 12.22 -8.83 2.08
CA ARG A 212 13.69 -8.94 2.04
C ARG A 212 14.15 -10.39 2.02
N ASN A 213 13.54 -11.26 2.81
CA ASN A 213 13.86 -12.68 2.80
C ASN A 213 13.55 -13.31 1.43
N ILE A 214 12.48 -12.92 0.76
CA ILE A 214 12.13 -13.41 -0.57
C ILE A 214 13.11 -12.91 -1.64
N PHE A 215 13.46 -11.61 -1.64
CA PHE A 215 14.18 -11.01 -2.78
C PHE A 215 15.66 -10.71 -2.55
N GLU A 216 16.14 -10.65 -1.30
CA GLU A 216 17.53 -10.32 -0.95
C GLU A 216 18.30 -11.51 -0.35
N ASN A 217 17.61 -12.54 0.12
CA ASN A 217 18.26 -13.74 0.64
C ASN A 217 18.81 -14.60 -0.52
N LYS A 218 20.12 -14.86 -0.51
CA LYS A 218 20.82 -15.67 -1.53
C LYS A 218 20.27 -17.10 -1.68
N LYS A 219 19.60 -17.62 -0.65
CA LYS A 219 18.99 -18.97 -0.68
C LYS A 219 17.56 -18.96 -1.23
N SER A 220 16.95 -17.80 -1.45
CA SER A 220 15.60 -17.70 -1.96
C SER A 220 15.55 -17.93 -3.48
N PRO A 221 14.53 -18.65 -3.99
CA PRO A 221 14.32 -18.80 -5.43
C PRO A 221 14.19 -17.47 -6.16
N PHE A 222 13.65 -16.43 -5.51
CA PHE A 222 13.45 -15.09 -6.09
C PHE A 222 14.67 -14.16 -5.96
N TYR A 223 15.79 -14.65 -5.43
CA TYR A 223 17.01 -13.84 -5.37
C TYR A 223 17.40 -13.32 -6.78
N HIS A 224 17.57 -12.01 -6.92
CA HIS A 224 17.84 -11.33 -8.19
C HIS A 224 16.77 -11.51 -9.30
N PHE A 225 15.54 -11.86 -8.96
CA PHE A 225 14.47 -11.98 -9.96
C PHE A 225 14.00 -10.61 -10.47
N ALA A 226 13.95 -9.62 -9.63
CA ALA A 226 13.43 -8.29 -9.94
C ALA A 226 14.32 -7.17 -9.36
N SER A 227 14.25 -5.98 -9.95
CA SER A 227 14.86 -4.80 -9.33
C SER A 227 14.05 -4.38 -8.11
N ILE A 228 14.73 -3.99 -7.02
CA ILE A 228 14.05 -3.63 -5.76
C ILE A 228 13.89 -2.12 -5.67
N MET A 229 12.69 -1.68 -5.32
CA MET A 229 12.35 -0.30 -5.00
C MET A 229 11.79 -0.24 -3.57
N TYR A 230 12.46 0.53 -2.72
CA TYR A 230 11.95 0.84 -1.39
C TYR A 230 11.11 2.11 -1.45
N LEU A 231 9.87 2.03 -0.93
CA LEU A 231 8.99 3.18 -0.85
C LEU A 231 9.02 3.71 0.59
N GLY A 232 9.57 4.90 0.77
CA GLY A 232 9.72 5.57 2.06
C GLY A 232 8.69 6.68 2.27
N LEU A 233 8.92 7.47 3.33
CA LEU A 233 8.17 8.68 3.63
C LEU A 233 8.24 9.68 2.47
N LEU A 234 7.28 10.60 2.42
CA LEU A 234 7.31 11.69 1.44
C LEU A 234 8.26 12.80 1.93
N PRO A 235 9.09 13.37 1.04
CA PRO A 235 9.92 14.51 1.42
C PRO A 235 9.08 15.72 1.83
N GLU A 236 9.41 16.35 2.94
CA GLU A 236 8.72 17.53 3.46
C GLU A 236 8.62 18.66 2.41
N LYS A 237 9.73 18.94 1.71
CA LYS A 237 9.79 19.95 0.63
C LYS A 237 8.78 19.73 -0.50
N GLU A 238 8.25 18.52 -0.63
CA GLU A 238 7.25 18.16 -1.64
C GLU A 238 5.87 18.13 -1.01
N PHE A 239 5.74 17.74 0.27
CA PHE A 239 4.46 17.65 0.96
C PHE A 239 3.95 19.02 1.43
N TYR A 240 4.84 19.89 1.88
CA TYR A 240 4.49 21.25 2.35
C TYR A 240 3.71 22.07 1.30
N PRO A 241 4.17 22.21 0.04
CA PRO A 241 3.43 22.99 -0.96
C PRO A 241 2.04 22.39 -1.23
N PHE A 242 1.90 21.06 -1.19
CA PHE A 242 0.63 20.38 -1.38
C PHE A 242 -0.40 20.71 -0.29
N LEU A 243 0.02 20.75 0.97
CA LEU A 243 -0.84 21.15 2.08
C LEU A 243 -1.20 22.64 2.00
N ARG A 244 -0.17 23.50 1.84
CA ARG A 244 -0.34 24.93 1.76
C ARG A 244 -1.32 25.37 0.68
N GLU A 245 -1.18 24.84 -0.53
CA GLU A 245 -2.09 25.12 -1.65
C GLU A 245 -3.55 24.82 -1.30
N ARG A 246 -3.79 23.68 -0.66
CA ARG A 246 -5.16 23.31 -0.28
C ARG A 246 -5.70 24.16 0.85
N PHE A 247 -4.95 24.33 1.92
CA PHE A 247 -5.39 25.14 3.05
C PHE A 247 -5.50 26.62 2.73
N SER A 248 -4.79 27.16 1.73
CA SER A 248 -4.91 28.56 1.31
C SER A 248 -6.31 28.94 0.81
N THR A 249 -7.15 27.94 0.49
CA THR A 249 -8.54 28.17 0.14
C THR A 249 -9.46 28.40 1.36
N LEU A 250 -8.98 28.05 2.57
CA LEU A 250 -9.74 28.20 3.83
C LEU A 250 -9.20 29.26 4.77
N THR A 251 -7.89 29.51 4.77
CA THR A 251 -7.23 30.39 5.73
C THR A 251 -5.96 31.03 5.16
N ASP A 252 -5.68 32.25 5.57
CA ASP A 252 -4.41 32.96 5.32
C ASP A 252 -3.22 32.37 6.11
N LYS A 253 -3.51 31.55 7.13
CA LYS A 253 -2.51 30.84 7.97
C LYS A 253 -2.09 29.47 7.42
N SER A 254 -2.30 29.24 6.14
CA SER A 254 -2.01 27.95 5.48
C SER A 254 -0.52 27.51 5.62
N GLU A 255 0.41 28.46 5.79
CA GLU A 255 1.84 28.16 5.93
C GLU A 255 2.17 27.55 7.30
N SER A 256 1.78 28.18 8.40
CA SER A 256 1.99 27.64 9.75
C SER A 256 1.24 26.35 9.93
N LEU A 257 -0.04 26.30 9.54
CA LEU A 257 -0.87 25.11 9.61
C LEU A 257 -0.24 23.90 8.89
N SER A 258 0.34 24.11 7.71
CA SER A 258 1.01 23.04 6.96
C SER A 258 2.27 22.55 7.65
N SER A 259 3.05 23.44 8.25
CA SER A 259 4.25 23.08 9.03
C SER A 259 3.88 22.28 10.26
N ASP A 260 2.88 22.72 11.03
CA ASP A 260 2.43 22.05 12.25
C ASP A 260 1.89 20.64 11.95
N ILE A 261 1.13 20.48 10.85
CA ILE A 261 0.64 19.16 10.40
C ILE A 261 1.81 18.23 10.05
N LEU A 262 2.84 18.72 9.34
CA LEU A 262 3.98 17.91 8.95
C LEU A 262 4.86 17.53 10.15
N GLU A 263 5.03 18.41 11.10
CA GLU A 263 5.74 18.15 12.35
C GLU A 263 5.06 17.00 13.12
N VAL A 264 3.76 17.12 13.38
CA VAL A 264 2.99 16.12 14.15
C VAL A 264 2.91 14.77 13.42
N SER A 265 2.73 14.77 12.10
CA SER A 265 2.56 13.57 11.29
C SER A 265 3.87 12.98 10.76
N THR A 266 5.02 13.64 11.00
CA THR A 266 6.36 13.22 10.55
C THR A 266 6.45 12.94 9.04
N CYS A 267 5.71 13.68 8.21
CA CYS A 267 5.62 13.50 6.76
C CYS A 267 5.17 12.08 6.33
N HIS A 268 4.51 11.35 7.23
CA HIS A 268 4.00 10.02 6.90
C HIS A 268 2.76 10.13 5.98
N PRO A 269 2.75 9.49 4.80
CA PRO A 269 1.69 9.69 3.79
C PRO A 269 0.27 9.56 4.31
N TYR A 270 0.00 8.53 5.11
CA TYR A 270 -1.33 8.27 5.68
C TYR A 270 -1.68 9.26 6.80
N TYR A 271 -0.79 9.41 7.78
CA TYR A 271 -1.08 10.22 8.98
C TYR A 271 -1.13 11.71 8.66
N THR A 272 -0.34 12.19 7.70
CA THR A 272 -0.44 13.57 7.23
C THR A 272 -1.79 13.84 6.55
N GLN A 273 -2.25 12.94 5.68
CA GLN A 273 -3.57 13.07 5.05
C GLN A 273 -4.70 13.00 6.08
N GLN A 274 -4.57 12.12 7.07
CA GLN A 274 -5.57 11.99 8.15
C GLN A 274 -5.64 13.26 8.98
N LEU A 275 -4.51 13.76 9.48
CA LEU A 275 -4.47 14.99 10.29
C LEU A 275 -4.95 16.21 9.50
N ALA A 276 -4.53 16.31 8.23
CA ALA A 276 -4.96 17.38 7.35
C ALA A 276 -6.48 17.33 7.07
N SER A 277 -7.05 16.12 6.95
CA SER A 277 -8.50 15.97 6.79
C SER A 277 -9.28 16.44 8.01
N PHE A 278 -8.85 16.06 9.21
CA PHE A 278 -9.49 16.51 10.45
C PHE A 278 -9.30 18.01 10.67
N ALA A 279 -8.11 18.55 10.44
CA ALA A 279 -7.87 20.00 10.55
C ALA A 279 -8.72 20.80 9.55
N TRP A 280 -8.92 20.28 8.33
CA TRP A 280 -9.81 20.87 7.34
C TRP A 280 -11.25 20.96 7.86
N ASP A 281 -11.77 19.87 8.40
CA ASP A 281 -13.15 19.81 8.90
C ASP A 281 -13.32 20.68 10.15
N THR A 282 -12.32 20.76 11.03
CA THR A 282 -12.27 21.68 12.18
C THR A 282 -12.34 23.14 11.73
N ILE A 283 -11.53 23.56 10.73
CA ILE A 283 -11.56 24.94 10.23
C ILE A 283 -12.93 25.27 9.59
N ARG A 284 -13.52 24.31 8.90
CA ARG A 284 -14.83 24.53 8.28
C ARG A 284 -15.97 24.69 9.28
N SER A 285 -15.90 24.00 10.41
CA SER A 285 -16.95 24.04 11.45
C SER A 285 -16.76 25.19 12.45
N GLU A 286 -15.51 25.48 12.84
CA GLU A 286 -15.19 26.40 13.93
C GLU A 286 -14.40 27.65 13.51
N GLY A 287 -13.87 27.67 12.28
CA GLY A 287 -12.87 28.65 11.85
C GLY A 287 -11.46 28.25 12.26
N TYR A 288 -10.46 28.93 11.70
CA TYR A 288 -9.07 28.71 12.06
C TYR A 288 -8.75 29.31 13.45
N THR A 289 -8.06 28.52 14.27
CA THR A 289 -7.42 28.95 15.53
C THR A 289 -6.01 28.38 15.59
N GLU A 290 -5.15 28.95 16.45
CA GLU A 290 -3.80 28.41 16.68
C GLU A 290 -3.81 26.97 17.22
N ASP A 291 -4.90 26.57 17.89
CA ASP A 291 -5.11 25.22 18.40
C ASP A 291 -5.73 24.25 17.37
N THR A 292 -5.95 24.65 16.11
CA THR A 292 -6.64 23.82 15.09
C THR A 292 -6.00 22.46 14.94
N VAL A 293 -4.67 22.37 14.78
CA VAL A 293 -3.96 21.09 14.61
C VAL A 293 -4.04 20.25 15.89
N LYS A 294 -3.95 20.88 17.05
CA LYS A 294 -4.07 20.22 18.35
C LYS A 294 -5.45 19.62 18.54
N LYS A 295 -6.52 20.37 18.27
CA LYS A 295 -7.91 19.87 18.33
C LYS A 295 -8.13 18.69 17.38
N ALA A 296 -7.73 18.83 16.12
CA ALA A 296 -7.82 17.75 15.13
C ALA A 296 -7.06 16.51 15.58
N PHE A 297 -5.89 16.66 16.16
CA PHE A 297 -5.09 15.56 16.67
C PHE A 297 -5.70 14.90 17.90
N GLU A 298 -6.23 15.67 18.86
CA GLU A 298 -6.94 15.17 20.05
C GLU A 298 -8.18 14.35 19.65
N GLU A 299 -8.93 14.81 18.64
CA GLU A 299 -10.07 14.07 18.10
C GLU A 299 -9.63 12.73 17.49
N ILE A 300 -8.54 12.70 16.72
CA ILE A 300 -7.97 11.46 16.17
C ILE A 300 -7.55 10.52 17.31
N LEU A 301 -6.90 11.02 18.35
CA LEU A 301 -6.49 10.20 19.49
C LEU A 301 -7.70 9.60 20.21
N GLN A 302 -8.75 10.40 20.46
CA GLN A 302 -9.99 9.94 21.12
C GLN A 302 -10.66 8.83 20.28
N ASN A 303 -10.76 9.03 18.95
CA ASN A 303 -11.36 8.05 18.04
C ASN A 303 -10.56 6.73 18.00
N ASN A 304 -9.26 6.76 18.27
CA ASN A 304 -8.40 5.58 18.26
C ASN A 304 -8.04 5.04 19.64
N ASP A 305 -8.46 5.65 20.74
CA ASP A 305 -8.02 5.30 22.11
C ASP A 305 -8.24 3.81 22.42
N ASN A 306 -9.42 3.29 22.17
CA ASN A 306 -9.73 1.88 22.39
C ASN A 306 -8.88 0.92 21.53
N ASN A 307 -8.54 1.33 20.30
CA ASN A 307 -7.70 0.52 19.42
C ASN A 307 -6.24 0.53 19.89
N TYR A 308 -5.74 1.70 20.30
CA TYR A 308 -4.38 1.84 20.85
C TYR A 308 -4.25 1.11 22.20
N GLU A 309 -5.28 1.14 23.04
CA GLU A 309 -5.30 0.41 24.29
C GLU A 309 -5.21 -1.11 24.05
N ARG A 310 -6.05 -1.66 23.15
CA ARG A 310 -5.99 -3.09 22.78
C ARG A 310 -4.64 -3.46 22.18
N LEU A 311 -4.10 -2.60 21.32
CA LEU A 311 -2.77 -2.81 20.73
C LEU A 311 -1.71 -2.83 21.83
N TRP A 312 -1.72 -1.87 22.74
CA TRP A 312 -0.79 -1.79 23.86
C TRP A 312 -0.84 -3.04 24.74
N GLN A 313 -2.03 -3.51 25.10
CA GLN A 313 -2.23 -4.73 25.90
C GLN A 313 -1.76 -6.01 25.19
N SER A 314 -1.63 -6.01 23.87
CA SER A 314 -1.13 -7.16 23.10
C SER A 314 0.38 -7.35 23.16
N PHE A 315 1.11 -6.36 23.70
CA PHE A 315 2.57 -6.42 23.79
C PHE A 315 3.04 -7.12 25.07
N LYS A 316 4.21 -7.77 24.97
CA LYS A 316 4.91 -8.33 26.13
C LYS A 316 5.58 -7.22 26.93
N GLY A 317 5.87 -7.45 28.20
CA GLY A 317 6.46 -6.44 29.08
C GLY A 317 7.75 -5.80 28.54
N THR A 318 8.64 -6.57 27.88
CA THR A 318 9.84 -6.01 27.24
C THR A 318 9.51 -5.16 26.02
N GLU A 319 8.53 -5.58 25.21
CA GLU A 319 8.05 -4.80 24.05
C GLU A 319 7.45 -3.47 24.51
N MET A 320 6.65 -3.46 25.59
CA MET A 320 6.10 -2.24 26.20
C MET A 320 7.22 -1.29 26.68
N LYS A 321 8.25 -1.82 27.37
CA LYS A 321 9.38 -1.00 27.83
C LYS A 321 10.17 -0.39 26.66
N VAL A 322 10.40 -1.16 25.60
CA VAL A 322 11.08 -0.68 24.39
C VAL A 322 10.25 0.40 23.71
N LEU A 323 8.95 0.18 23.51
CA LEU A 323 8.07 1.17 22.89
C LEU A 323 7.95 2.44 23.74
N ALA A 324 7.85 2.29 25.06
CA ALA A 324 7.83 3.43 25.98
C ALA A 324 9.10 4.27 25.87
N GLY A 325 10.28 3.63 25.85
CA GLY A 325 11.55 4.33 25.69
C GLY A 325 11.70 5.02 24.33
N MET A 326 11.28 4.33 23.25
CA MET A 326 11.29 4.91 21.91
C MET A 326 10.28 6.06 21.72
N ALA A 327 9.22 6.10 22.51
CA ALA A 327 8.25 7.19 22.48
C ALA A 327 8.73 8.42 23.23
N ASP A 328 9.45 8.21 24.35
CA ASP A 328 9.83 9.21 25.33
C ASP A 328 11.19 9.87 25.05
N SER A 329 12.07 9.19 24.29
CA SER A 329 13.44 9.71 24.04
C SER A 329 13.92 9.42 22.62
N ASP A 330 14.97 10.15 22.22
CA ASP A 330 15.69 9.94 20.96
C ASP A 330 16.92 9.00 21.14
N LEU A 331 17.03 8.31 22.29
CA LEU A 331 18.11 7.35 22.52
C LEU A 331 18.00 6.17 21.56
N GLU A 332 19.14 5.74 21.03
CA GLU A 332 19.18 4.54 20.19
C GLU A 332 18.75 3.29 21.00
N PRO A 333 17.71 2.55 20.58
CA PRO A 333 17.13 1.46 21.36
C PRO A 333 18.13 0.35 21.75
N LEU A 334 19.18 0.17 20.95
CA LEU A 334 20.22 -0.85 21.19
C LEU A 334 21.41 -0.32 22.03
N SER A 335 21.38 0.94 22.46
CA SER A 335 22.42 1.54 23.29
C SER A 335 22.35 1.05 24.75
N LYS A 336 23.46 1.16 25.46
CA LYS A 336 23.52 0.87 26.90
C LYS A 336 22.71 1.89 27.70
N GLU A 337 22.76 3.14 27.30
CA GLU A 337 22.04 4.26 27.89
C GLU A 337 20.53 4.02 27.85
N PHE A 338 20.00 3.58 26.71
CA PHE A 338 18.60 3.21 26.57
C PHE A 338 18.21 2.04 27.50
N SER A 339 19.04 0.99 27.49
CA SER A 339 18.78 -0.19 28.33
C SER A 339 18.76 0.14 29.81
N TYR A 340 19.63 1.03 30.25
CA TYR A 340 19.69 1.52 31.64
C TYR A 340 18.48 2.40 31.98
N ALA A 341 18.16 3.40 31.13
CA ALA A 341 17.08 4.36 31.38
C ALA A 341 15.69 3.69 31.45
N TYR A 342 15.45 2.68 30.59
CA TYR A 342 14.15 2.04 30.47
C TYR A 342 14.07 0.61 31.04
N HIS A 343 15.12 0.16 31.71
CA HIS A 343 15.21 -1.18 32.33
C HIS A 343 14.78 -2.31 31.36
N THR A 344 15.27 -2.25 30.12
CA THR A 344 14.90 -3.19 29.07
C THR A 344 15.73 -4.48 29.08
N GLY A 345 16.78 -4.53 29.87
CA GLY A 345 17.71 -5.65 29.95
C GLY A 345 18.83 -5.60 28.90
N ALA A 346 19.38 -6.75 28.55
CA ALA A 346 20.51 -6.83 27.61
C ALA A 346 20.11 -6.40 26.19
N SER A 347 21.06 -5.84 25.42
CA SER A 347 20.83 -5.42 24.02
C SER A 347 20.28 -6.54 23.13
N SER A 348 20.61 -7.82 23.39
CA SER A 348 20.03 -8.97 22.69
C SER A 348 18.53 -9.13 22.95
N THR A 349 18.08 -8.83 24.16
CA THR A 349 16.65 -8.86 24.54
C THR A 349 15.89 -7.73 23.85
N VAL A 350 16.48 -6.52 23.82
CA VAL A 350 15.94 -5.38 23.08
C VAL A 350 15.85 -5.67 21.59
N TYR A 351 16.92 -6.21 21.02
CA TYR A 351 16.96 -6.60 19.60
C TYR A 351 15.84 -7.59 19.25
N SER A 352 15.66 -8.63 20.07
CA SER A 352 14.60 -9.61 19.87
C SER A 352 13.18 -8.99 19.99
N ALA A 353 12.98 -8.02 20.89
CA ALA A 353 11.74 -7.27 20.99
C ALA A 353 11.50 -6.40 19.75
N LEU A 354 12.52 -5.67 19.27
CA LEU A 354 12.45 -4.86 18.06
C LEU A 354 12.13 -5.71 16.82
N GLN A 355 12.70 -6.91 16.69
CA GLN A 355 12.38 -7.82 15.59
C GLN A 355 10.89 -8.22 15.61
N ARG A 356 10.36 -8.63 16.76
CA ARG A 356 8.93 -8.96 16.87
C ARG A 356 8.03 -7.76 16.61
N LEU A 357 8.40 -6.58 17.09
CA LEU A 357 7.65 -5.34 16.82
C LEU A 357 7.68 -4.96 15.33
N ALA A 358 8.82 -5.19 14.66
CA ALA A 358 8.95 -4.97 13.21
C ALA A 358 8.12 -5.99 12.40
N GLU A 359 8.08 -7.26 12.81
CA GLU A 359 7.22 -8.29 12.22
C GLU A 359 5.72 -7.94 12.36
N LYS A 360 5.35 -7.34 13.48
CA LYS A 360 3.98 -6.83 13.72
C LYS A 360 3.69 -5.53 12.96
N GLY A 361 4.69 -4.89 12.33
CA GLY A 361 4.55 -3.60 11.66
C GLY A 361 4.35 -2.40 12.60
N ILE A 362 4.77 -2.51 13.85
CA ILE A 362 4.70 -1.43 14.86
C ILE A 362 5.93 -0.53 14.79
N VAL A 363 7.07 -1.14 14.50
CA VAL A 363 8.35 -0.47 14.39
C VAL A 363 8.89 -0.68 12.99
N VAL A 364 9.44 0.37 12.40
CA VAL A 364 10.11 0.34 11.11
C VAL A 364 11.62 0.54 11.28
N ARG A 365 12.40 -0.08 10.41
CA ARG A 365 13.84 0.07 10.43
C ARG A 365 14.30 1.01 9.32
N HIS A 366 14.82 2.16 9.69
CA HIS A 366 15.43 3.11 8.77
C HIS A 366 16.97 2.99 8.82
N LYS A 367 17.57 2.35 7.80
CA LYS A 367 19.04 2.10 7.75
C LYS A 367 19.53 1.34 9.00
N LYS A 368 20.04 2.05 10.01
CA LYS A 368 20.58 1.49 11.26
C LYS A 368 19.72 1.76 12.49
N SER A 369 18.74 2.67 12.40
CA SER A 369 17.87 3.06 13.51
C SER A 369 16.48 2.42 13.40
N TYR A 370 15.76 2.39 14.52
CA TYR A 370 14.38 1.93 14.61
C TYR A 370 13.48 3.09 15.00
N ALA A 371 12.28 3.17 14.43
CA ALA A 371 11.27 4.16 14.78
C ALA A 371 9.89 3.50 14.93
N ILE A 372 9.03 4.04 15.78
CA ILE A 372 7.61 3.67 15.81
C ILE A 372 6.98 4.20 14.52
N ASP A 373 6.31 3.34 13.76
CA ASP A 373 5.77 3.68 12.43
C ASP A 373 4.59 4.64 12.51
N ASP A 374 3.72 4.46 13.50
CA ASP A 374 2.55 5.31 13.76
C ASP A 374 2.93 6.47 14.70
N PRO A 375 3.07 7.73 14.20
CA PRO A 375 3.43 8.88 15.01
C PRO A 375 2.33 9.23 16.03
N PHE A 376 1.07 8.88 15.75
CA PHE A 376 -0.05 9.13 16.65
C PHE A 376 -0.07 8.13 17.79
N PHE A 377 0.24 6.87 17.52
CA PHE A 377 0.45 5.86 18.56
C PHE A 377 1.67 6.21 19.44
N LYS A 378 2.77 6.68 18.82
CA LYS A 378 3.93 7.19 19.57
C LYS A 378 3.50 8.26 20.60
N ARG A 379 2.72 9.25 20.19
CA ARG A 379 2.25 10.31 21.06
C ARG A 379 1.25 9.82 22.10
N TRP A 380 0.36 8.88 21.73
CA TRP A 380 -0.57 8.25 22.64
C TRP A 380 0.14 7.52 23.80
N ILE A 381 1.26 6.83 23.53
CA ILE A 381 2.08 6.17 24.56
C ILE A 381 2.59 7.19 25.59
N VAL A 382 3.09 8.34 25.14
CA VAL A 382 3.58 9.40 26.02
C VAL A 382 2.46 9.92 26.93
N ILE A 383 1.32 10.31 26.34
CA ILE A 383 0.16 10.85 27.09
C ILE A 383 -0.37 9.84 28.09
N ARG A 384 -0.43 8.55 27.72
CA ARG A 384 -0.91 7.50 28.62
C ARG A 384 0.01 7.25 29.82
N ARG A 385 1.30 7.46 29.69
CA ARG A 385 2.26 7.33 30.79
C ARG A 385 2.31 8.52 31.73
N GLU A 386 1.85 9.68 31.27
CA GLU A 386 1.69 10.89 32.10
C GLU A 386 0.42 10.85 32.98
N ARG A 387 -0.54 9.95 32.69
CA ARG A 387 -1.74 9.67 33.50
C ARG A 387 -1.47 8.57 34.53
#